data_7ee5f37bb0493b3d79541198bb6e0d98
#
_entry.id   7ee5f37bb0493b3d79541198bb6e0d98
#
_cell.length_a   1.000
_cell.length_b   1.000
_cell.length_c   1.000
_cell.angle_alpha   90.00
_cell.angle_beta   90.00
_cell.angle_gamma   90.00
#
_symmetry.space_group_name_H-M   'P 1'
#
loop_
_entity.id
_entity.type
_entity.pdbx_description
1 polymer ?
#
loop_
_entity_poly.entity_id
_entity_poly.type
_entity_poly.pdbx_seq_one_letter_code
_entity_poly.pdbx_strand_id
1 'polypeptide(L)'
;MAVQNTLPDPNNKINAAGEIDSNGSAGPGFSSVSLTSQQPITVNRSNSGLAFRSISKFQKFSVDIKYNKLTKAEFNVVYPYLMERQASLEAFFVELPQYGNTSAGSKEITADASAGTNQLTLANTTNINVADLFSVTVPSDDTHVKVYKVTKINNNVITVSPQIQRPIDVSNSGTETANFSTPKMRVIVSGPDIQYSVDVTGLYSFSVKLEETLS
;
A
#
# COMPACT_ATOMS: atom_id res chain seq x y z
N MET A 1 1.50 14.06 -16.79
CA MET A 1 1.87 13.10 -15.70
C MET A 1 0.86 13.28 -14.61
N ALA A 2 0.17 12.23 -14.23
CA ALA A 2 -0.70 12.31 -13.05
C ALA A 2 0.18 12.54 -11.83
N VAL A 3 -0.12 13.55 -11.04
CA VAL A 3 0.61 13.88 -9.83
C VAL A 3 0.36 12.75 -8.84
N GLN A 4 1.39 12.05 -8.43
CA GLN A 4 1.27 11.00 -7.44
C GLN A 4 1.04 11.61 -6.06
N ASN A 5 -0.20 11.64 -5.65
CA ASN A 5 -0.60 12.09 -4.32
C ASN A 5 -0.20 11.03 -3.28
N THR A 6 0.91 11.25 -2.61
CA THR A 6 1.40 10.36 -1.55
C THR A 6 1.22 11.03 -0.19
N LEU A 7 0.81 10.26 0.81
CA LEU A 7 0.67 10.76 2.19
C LEU A 7 2.00 11.39 2.64
N PRO A 8 1.98 12.62 3.16
CA PRO A 8 3.19 13.28 3.64
C PRO A 8 3.86 12.47 4.75
N ASP A 9 5.13 12.19 4.57
CA ASP A 9 6.01 11.56 5.54
C ASP A 9 7.39 12.24 5.48
N PRO A 10 8.41 11.84 6.28
CA PRO A 10 9.73 12.48 6.23
C PRO A 10 10.42 12.41 4.86
N ASN A 11 10.05 11.42 4.03
CA ASN A 11 10.63 11.21 2.69
C ASN A 11 9.80 11.90 1.60
N ASN A 12 8.50 12.07 1.82
CA ASN A 12 7.56 12.60 0.84
C ASN A 12 7.09 14.00 1.28
N LYS A 13 7.85 15.02 0.89
CA LYS A 13 7.49 16.43 1.10
C LYS A 13 6.42 16.84 0.11
N ILE A 14 5.47 17.65 0.57
CA ILE A 14 4.39 18.17 -0.27
C ILE A 14 4.43 19.70 -0.34
N ASN A 15 4.00 20.29 -1.47
CA ASN A 15 3.75 21.71 -1.63
C ASN A 15 2.33 22.10 -1.13
N ALA A 16 1.99 23.36 -1.23
CA ALA A 16 0.68 23.87 -0.83
C ALA A 16 -0.49 23.28 -1.66
N ALA A 17 -0.23 22.74 -2.84
CA ALA A 17 -1.22 22.07 -3.68
C ALA A 17 -1.38 20.58 -3.34
N GLY A 18 -0.62 20.04 -2.36
CA GLY A 18 -0.65 18.63 -1.99
C GLY A 18 0.17 17.72 -2.91
N GLU A 19 1.01 18.27 -3.77
CA GLU A 19 1.86 17.54 -4.71
C GLU A 19 3.23 17.28 -4.10
N ILE A 20 3.87 16.18 -4.49
CA ILE A 20 5.25 15.89 -4.05
C ILE A 20 6.20 16.95 -4.62
N ASP A 21 6.91 17.62 -3.73
CA ASP A 21 7.87 18.68 -4.05
C ASP A 21 9.04 18.64 -3.05
N SER A 22 10.26 18.59 -3.56
CA SER A 22 11.48 18.59 -2.73
C SER A 22 11.60 19.84 -1.84
N ASN A 23 11.01 20.96 -2.26
CA ASN A 23 10.95 22.21 -1.49
C ASN A 23 9.71 22.30 -0.59
N GLY A 24 8.84 21.31 -0.63
CA GLY A 24 7.63 21.25 0.19
C GLY A 24 7.92 20.97 1.67
N SER A 25 6.84 20.85 2.45
CA SER A 25 6.92 20.49 3.87
C SER A 25 6.95 18.99 4.04
N ALA A 26 7.90 18.49 4.85
CA ALA A 26 7.95 17.09 5.23
C ALA A 26 6.82 16.77 6.23
N GLY A 27 6.22 15.60 6.08
CA GLY A 27 5.30 15.06 7.05
C GLY A 27 6.02 14.46 8.27
N PRO A 28 5.30 14.22 9.37
CA PRO A 28 5.83 13.55 10.54
C PRO A 28 6.03 12.06 10.30
N GLY A 29 6.94 11.45 11.05
CA GLY A 29 7.15 10.01 11.03
C GLY A 29 6.02 9.23 11.71
N PHE A 30 5.81 7.99 11.25
CA PHE A 30 4.86 7.09 11.88
C PHE A 30 5.43 6.49 13.18
N SER A 31 4.66 6.51 14.25
CA SER A 31 5.05 5.82 15.50
C SER A 31 4.75 4.33 15.44
N SER A 32 3.66 3.95 14.79
CA SER A 32 3.37 2.55 14.49
C SER A 32 2.55 2.42 13.21
N VAL A 33 2.78 1.35 12.49
CA VAL A 33 2.04 0.96 11.29
C VAL A 33 1.61 -0.48 11.48
N SER A 34 0.30 -0.73 11.40
CA SER A 34 -0.27 -2.08 11.50
C SER A 34 -0.95 -2.45 10.20
N LEU A 35 -0.48 -3.53 9.58
CA LEU A 35 -1.02 -4.04 8.32
C LEU A 35 -1.92 -5.24 8.59
N THR A 36 -3.18 -5.17 8.19
CA THR A 36 -4.16 -6.24 8.31
C THR A 36 -4.58 -6.74 6.93
N SER A 37 -4.46 -8.05 6.72
CA SER A 37 -4.96 -8.71 5.50
C SER A 37 -6.43 -9.08 5.69
N GLN A 38 -7.27 -8.64 4.78
CA GLN A 38 -8.70 -8.93 4.77
C GLN A 38 -9.02 -9.81 3.57
N GLN A 39 -9.45 -11.05 3.84
CA GLN A 39 -9.89 -11.97 2.81
C GLN A 39 -11.35 -12.35 3.05
N PRO A 40 -12.29 -11.82 2.26
CA PRO A 40 -13.70 -12.16 2.42
C PRO A 40 -13.95 -13.64 2.10
N ILE A 41 -14.51 -14.37 3.07
CA ILE A 41 -14.87 -15.77 2.95
C ILE A 41 -16.38 -15.88 3.18
N THR A 42 -17.09 -16.51 2.25
CA THR A 42 -18.48 -16.86 2.42
C THR A 42 -18.57 -18.35 2.83
N VAL A 43 -19.24 -18.62 3.94
CA VAL A 43 -19.47 -19.97 4.42
C VAL A 43 -20.96 -20.26 4.41
N ASN A 44 -21.38 -21.18 3.54
CA ASN A 44 -22.75 -21.70 3.50
C ASN A 44 -22.78 -23.09 4.11
N ARG A 45 -23.76 -23.37 4.96
CA ARG A 45 -23.98 -24.70 5.55
C ARG A 45 -25.27 -25.30 5.00
N SER A 46 -25.19 -26.54 4.53
CA SER A 46 -26.39 -27.31 4.16
C SER A 46 -27.10 -27.81 5.42
N ASN A 47 -28.37 -28.21 5.27
CA ASN A 47 -29.13 -28.86 6.35
C ASN A 47 -28.49 -30.16 6.83
N SER A 48 -27.64 -30.80 6.04
CA SER A 48 -26.86 -32.00 6.42
C SER A 48 -25.57 -31.67 7.18
N GLY A 49 -25.31 -30.39 7.49
CA GLY A 49 -24.11 -29.99 8.24
C GLY A 49 -22.85 -29.79 7.39
N LEU A 50 -22.90 -30.06 6.08
CA LEU A 50 -21.76 -29.81 5.18
C LEU A 50 -21.54 -28.31 5.01
N ALA A 51 -20.29 -27.87 5.18
CA ALA A 51 -19.88 -26.48 5.01
C ALA A 51 -19.26 -26.26 3.62
N PHE A 52 -19.88 -25.43 2.80
CA PHE A 52 -19.34 -24.94 1.55
C PHE A 52 -18.65 -23.60 1.79
N ARG A 53 -17.37 -23.51 1.45
CA ARG A 53 -16.58 -22.28 1.60
C ARG A 53 -16.23 -21.73 0.23
N SER A 54 -16.57 -20.49 0.00
CA SER A 54 -16.15 -19.72 -1.17
C SER A 54 -15.27 -18.57 -0.72
N ILE A 55 -14.11 -18.44 -1.35
CA ILE A 55 -13.15 -17.37 -1.08
C ILE A 55 -13.30 -16.33 -2.17
N SER A 56 -13.48 -15.08 -1.78
CA SER A 56 -13.41 -13.98 -2.74
C SER A 56 -11.97 -13.85 -3.26
N LYS A 57 -11.83 -13.66 -4.57
CA LYS A 57 -10.53 -13.41 -5.20
C LYS A 57 -9.93 -12.05 -4.80
N PHE A 58 -10.74 -11.19 -4.19
CA PHE A 58 -10.34 -9.84 -3.80
C PHE A 58 -9.88 -9.82 -2.34
N GLN A 59 -8.61 -10.12 -2.13
CA GLN A 59 -7.96 -9.86 -0.85
C GLN A 59 -7.49 -8.40 -0.84
N LYS A 60 -7.84 -7.68 0.22
CA LYS A 60 -7.42 -6.30 0.47
C LYS A 60 -6.53 -6.22 1.71
N PHE A 61 -5.71 -5.19 1.75
CA PHE A 61 -5.01 -4.81 2.96
C PHE A 61 -5.64 -3.55 3.56
N SER A 62 -5.68 -3.50 4.88
CA SER A 62 -5.95 -2.26 5.62
C SER A 62 -4.72 -1.91 6.47
N VAL A 63 -4.49 -0.62 6.62
CA VAL A 63 -3.35 -0.08 7.37
C VAL A 63 -3.88 0.86 8.44
N ASP A 64 -3.45 0.61 9.67
CA ASP A 64 -3.64 1.55 10.78
C ASP A 64 -2.31 2.26 11.03
N ILE A 65 -2.29 3.57 10.81
CA ILE A 65 -1.14 4.43 11.04
C ILE A 65 -1.39 5.25 12.30
N LYS A 66 -0.43 5.20 13.21
CA LYS A 66 -0.41 6.07 14.40
C LYS A 66 0.81 6.98 14.31
N TYR A 67 0.59 8.23 14.68
CA TYR A 67 1.64 9.22 14.84
C TYR A 67 2.03 9.35 16.32
N ASN A 68 3.25 9.76 16.59
CA ASN A 68 3.62 10.28 17.91
C ASN A 68 2.82 11.56 18.19
N LYS A 69 2.92 12.10 19.39
CA LYS A 69 2.36 13.42 19.66
C LYS A 69 2.99 14.45 18.72
N LEU A 70 2.14 15.10 17.93
CA LEU A 70 2.53 16.04 16.89
C LEU A 70 2.49 17.47 17.42
N THR A 71 3.44 18.28 17.01
CA THR A 71 3.33 19.73 17.10
C THR A 71 2.24 20.24 16.15
N LYS A 72 1.76 21.47 16.37
CA LYS A 72 0.80 22.09 15.45
C LYS A 72 1.33 22.19 14.01
N ALA A 73 2.63 22.43 13.86
CA ALA A 73 3.26 22.52 12.53
C ALA A 73 3.23 21.18 11.79
N GLU A 74 3.57 20.09 12.45
CA GLU A 74 3.52 18.73 11.88
C GLU A 74 2.08 18.29 11.58
N PHE A 75 1.16 18.56 12.49
CA PHE A 75 -0.25 18.25 12.29
C PHE A 75 -0.84 18.98 11.08
N ASN A 76 -0.48 20.25 10.89
CA ASN A 76 -0.94 21.06 9.77
C ASN A 76 -0.43 20.59 8.39
N VAL A 77 0.54 19.70 8.33
CA VAL A 77 0.98 19.08 7.07
C VAL A 77 0.07 17.91 6.69
N VAL A 78 -0.29 17.06 7.66
CA VAL A 78 -1.01 15.80 7.41
C VAL A 78 -2.52 15.98 7.39
N TYR A 79 -3.08 16.68 8.38
CA TYR A 79 -4.51 16.76 8.55
C TYR A 79 -5.23 17.49 7.40
N PRO A 80 -4.78 18.67 6.94
CA PRO A 80 -5.36 19.33 5.77
C PRO A 80 -5.24 18.50 4.51
N TYR A 81 -4.11 17.81 4.29
CA TYR A 81 -3.95 16.89 3.18
C TYR A 81 -5.04 15.82 3.14
N LEU A 82 -5.34 15.20 4.28
CA LEU A 82 -6.40 14.19 4.36
C LEU A 82 -7.80 14.79 4.20
N MET A 83 -8.01 16.02 4.68
CA MET A 83 -9.28 16.73 4.50
C MET A 83 -9.55 17.08 3.04
N GLU A 84 -8.54 17.51 2.29
CA GLU A 84 -8.65 17.78 0.84
C GLU A 84 -9.07 16.54 0.04
N ARG A 85 -8.65 15.34 0.47
CA ARG A 85 -9.04 14.06 -0.15
C ARG A 85 -10.47 13.62 0.21
N GLN A 86 -11.24 14.47 0.87
CA GLN A 86 -12.63 14.21 1.26
C GLN A 86 -12.82 12.83 1.91
N ALA A 87 -11.92 12.50 2.82
CA ALA A 87 -11.86 11.23 3.53
C ALA A 87 -11.78 10.01 2.57
N SER A 88 -12.90 9.38 2.29
CA SER A 88 -12.95 8.13 1.50
C SER A 88 -13.20 8.32 -0.01
N LEU A 89 -13.31 9.56 -0.49
CA LEU A 89 -13.67 9.81 -1.89
C LEU A 89 -12.47 9.73 -2.83
N GLU A 90 -11.35 10.35 -2.45
CA GLU A 90 -10.15 10.38 -3.28
C GLU A 90 -9.07 9.42 -2.76
N ALA A 91 -8.56 8.61 -3.67
CA ALA A 91 -7.46 7.70 -3.36
C ALA A 91 -6.12 8.42 -3.42
N PHE A 92 -5.21 8.01 -2.54
CA PHE A 92 -3.84 8.49 -2.47
C PHE A 92 -2.88 7.32 -2.19
N PHE A 93 -1.58 7.60 -2.19
CA PHE A 93 -0.58 6.58 -1.94
C PHE A 93 0.00 6.68 -0.54
N VAL A 94 0.33 5.53 0.03
CA VAL A 94 1.10 5.42 1.27
C VAL A 94 2.31 4.53 1.01
N GLU A 95 3.47 4.99 1.43
CA GLU A 95 4.69 4.19 1.45
C GLU A 95 4.85 3.52 2.80
N LEU A 96 5.28 2.27 2.79
CA LEU A 96 5.41 1.42 3.97
C LEU A 96 6.86 0.98 4.17
N PRO A 97 7.80 1.91 4.44
CA PRO A 97 9.22 1.57 4.58
C PRO A 97 9.49 0.61 5.74
N GLN A 98 8.61 0.58 6.76
CA GLN A 98 8.71 -0.33 7.90
C GLN A 98 8.57 -1.81 7.51
N TYR A 99 7.93 -2.08 6.39
CA TYR A 99 7.77 -3.42 5.81
C TYR A 99 8.70 -3.68 4.62
N GLY A 100 9.55 -2.71 4.31
CA GLY A 100 10.47 -2.79 3.20
C GLY A 100 11.70 -3.65 3.48
N ASN A 101 12.15 -4.36 2.47
CA ASN A 101 13.43 -5.06 2.43
C ASN A 101 14.40 -4.32 1.51
N THR A 102 15.17 -3.39 2.08
CA THR A 102 16.11 -2.55 1.32
C THR A 102 17.21 -3.37 0.65
N SER A 103 17.59 -4.52 1.23
CA SER A 103 18.61 -5.41 0.66
C SER A 103 18.11 -6.14 -0.61
N ALA A 104 16.80 -6.38 -0.71
CA ALA A 104 16.21 -6.93 -1.92
C ALA A 104 16.13 -5.86 -3.03
N GLY A 105 15.84 -4.61 -2.66
CA GLY A 105 15.74 -3.52 -3.61
C GLY A 105 14.53 -3.62 -4.53
N SER A 106 14.67 -3.09 -5.74
CA SER A 106 13.70 -3.26 -6.82
C SER A 106 14.17 -4.37 -7.76
N LYS A 107 13.26 -5.24 -8.20
CA LYS A 107 13.52 -6.37 -9.11
C LYS A 107 12.69 -6.23 -10.37
N GLU A 108 13.33 -6.43 -11.50
CA GLU A 108 12.65 -6.48 -12.79
C GLU A 108 11.75 -7.71 -12.89
N ILE A 109 10.55 -7.54 -13.41
CA ILE A 109 9.63 -8.61 -13.77
C ILE A 109 9.92 -9.00 -15.21
N THR A 110 10.22 -10.29 -15.46
CA THR A 110 10.75 -10.76 -16.76
C THR A 110 9.78 -11.60 -17.57
N ALA A 111 8.59 -11.87 -17.02
CA ALA A 111 7.55 -12.61 -17.74
C ALA A 111 6.18 -12.05 -17.43
N ASP A 112 5.30 -12.13 -18.43
CA ASP A 112 3.91 -11.73 -18.29
C ASP A 112 3.20 -12.49 -17.17
N ALA A 113 2.33 -11.80 -16.46
CA ALA A 113 1.51 -12.39 -15.43
C ALA A 113 0.04 -12.02 -15.63
N SER A 114 -0.78 -13.02 -15.91
CA SER A 114 -2.23 -12.81 -16.07
C SER A 114 -2.91 -12.51 -14.74
N ALA A 115 -3.97 -11.71 -14.77
CA ALA A 115 -4.80 -11.51 -13.61
C ALA A 115 -5.35 -12.85 -13.08
N GLY A 116 -5.34 -13.01 -11.76
CA GLY A 116 -5.76 -14.24 -11.08
C GLY A 116 -4.65 -15.28 -10.89
N THR A 117 -3.44 -15.07 -11.42
CA THR A 117 -2.29 -15.92 -11.09
C THR A 117 -1.73 -15.54 -9.72
N ASN A 118 -0.96 -16.46 -9.14
CA ASN A 118 -0.23 -16.22 -7.90
C ASN A 118 1.28 -16.38 -8.07
N GLN A 119 1.77 -16.41 -9.29
CA GLN A 119 3.19 -16.54 -9.61
C GLN A 119 3.68 -15.31 -10.36
N LEU A 120 4.89 -14.90 -10.04
CA LEU A 120 5.59 -13.79 -10.68
C LEU A 120 7.04 -14.21 -10.92
N THR A 121 7.53 -14.00 -12.15
CA THR A 121 8.90 -14.30 -12.54
C THR A 121 9.73 -13.02 -12.49
N LEU A 122 10.81 -13.06 -11.74
CA LEU A 122 11.75 -11.95 -11.55
C LEU A 122 13.08 -12.24 -12.23
N ALA A 123 13.83 -11.21 -12.55
CA ALA A 123 15.19 -11.35 -13.07
C ALA A 123 16.12 -12.12 -12.10
N ASN A 124 15.94 -11.87 -10.80
CA ASN A 124 16.57 -12.64 -9.72
C ASN A 124 15.79 -12.49 -8.41
N THR A 125 16.03 -13.41 -7.48
CA THR A 125 15.41 -13.43 -6.16
C THR A 125 16.39 -13.20 -5.01
N THR A 126 17.56 -12.64 -5.32
CA THR A 126 18.61 -12.37 -4.33
C THR A 126 18.10 -11.46 -3.23
N ASN A 127 18.32 -11.84 -1.98
CA ASN A 127 17.89 -11.16 -0.75
C ASN A 127 16.36 -11.04 -0.55
N ILE A 128 15.56 -11.70 -1.37
CA ILE A 128 14.12 -11.79 -1.13
C ILE A 128 13.86 -12.92 -0.14
N ASN A 129 13.01 -12.67 0.85
CA ASN A 129 12.61 -13.64 1.85
C ASN A 129 11.10 -13.95 1.76
N VAL A 130 10.72 -15.13 2.23
CA VAL A 130 9.30 -15.45 2.45
C VAL A 130 8.75 -14.49 3.50
N ALA A 131 7.54 -13.98 3.25
CA ALA A 131 6.85 -12.94 3.99
C ALA A 131 7.28 -11.49 3.67
N ASP A 132 8.24 -11.26 2.80
CA ASP A 132 8.54 -9.91 2.30
C ASP A 132 7.33 -9.31 1.61
N LEU A 133 7.14 -8.02 1.83
CA LEU A 133 6.11 -7.20 1.20
C LEU A 133 6.72 -6.43 0.03
N PHE A 134 6.00 -6.32 -1.05
CA PHE A 134 6.42 -5.52 -2.19
C PHE A 134 5.22 -4.93 -2.94
N SER A 135 5.47 -3.89 -3.71
CA SER A 135 4.49 -3.34 -4.65
C SER A 135 4.99 -3.52 -6.08
N VAL A 136 4.05 -3.70 -7.01
CA VAL A 136 4.35 -3.74 -8.44
C VAL A 136 4.24 -2.32 -8.98
N THR A 137 5.22 -1.91 -9.78
CA THR A 137 5.19 -0.67 -10.54
C THR A 137 5.10 -1.01 -12.02
N VAL A 138 4.05 -0.51 -12.65
CA VAL A 138 3.79 -0.64 -14.09
C VAL A 138 3.92 0.76 -14.69
N PRO A 139 4.96 1.06 -15.49
CA PRO A 139 5.21 2.42 -15.98
C PRO A 139 4.08 3.02 -16.82
N SER A 140 3.28 2.18 -17.46
CA SER A 140 2.12 2.59 -18.28
C SER A 140 0.82 2.72 -17.49
N ASP A 141 0.77 2.20 -16.26
CA ASP A 141 -0.43 2.22 -15.40
C ASP A 141 -0.05 2.56 -13.96
N ASP A 142 -0.01 3.85 -13.65
CA ASP A 142 0.26 4.37 -12.31
C ASP A 142 -0.86 4.07 -11.30
N THR A 143 -2.00 3.56 -11.76
CA THR A 143 -3.10 3.10 -10.90
C THR A 143 -2.93 1.66 -10.44
N HIS A 144 -2.04 0.88 -11.08
CA HIS A 144 -1.74 -0.50 -10.69
C HIS A 144 -0.72 -0.54 -9.53
N VAL A 145 -1.06 0.09 -8.41
CA VAL A 145 -0.21 0.08 -7.21
C VAL A 145 -0.89 -0.74 -6.13
N LYS A 146 -0.57 -2.04 -6.12
CA LYS A 146 -1.07 -3.00 -5.15
C LYS A 146 0.09 -3.65 -4.42
N VAL A 147 -0.13 -3.93 -3.15
CA VAL A 147 0.85 -4.61 -2.30
C VAL A 147 0.61 -6.12 -2.35
N TYR A 148 1.70 -6.85 -2.45
CA TYR A 148 1.75 -8.32 -2.46
C TYR A 148 2.73 -8.82 -1.42
N LYS A 149 2.48 -10.02 -0.90
CA LYS A 149 3.34 -10.69 0.05
C LYS A 149 3.90 -11.97 -0.55
N VAL A 150 5.19 -12.19 -0.42
CA VAL A 150 5.86 -13.41 -0.89
C VAL A 150 5.47 -14.58 0.02
N THR A 151 4.96 -15.67 -0.56
CA THR A 151 4.58 -16.88 0.19
C THR A 151 5.52 -18.05 -0.05
N LYS A 152 6.12 -18.11 -1.24
CA LYS A 152 7.15 -19.13 -1.60
C LYS A 152 8.13 -18.52 -2.61
N ILE A 153 9.32 -19.09 -2.64
CA ILE A 153 10.37 -18.74 -3.61
C ILE A 153 10.87 -20.06 -4.23
N ASN A 154 10.89 -20.09 -5.55
CA ASN A 154 11.44 -21.21 -6.33
C ASN A 154 12.26 -20.68 -7.50
N ASN A 155 13.58 -20.70 -7.37
CA ASN A 155 14.49 -20.03 -8.30
C ASN A 155 14.07 -18.57 -8.52
N ASN A 156 13.84 -18.16 -9.76
CA ASN A 156 13.43 -16.81 -10.12
C ASN A 156 11.91 -16.59 -10.07
N VAL A 157 11.13 -17.59 -9.64
CA VAL A 157 9.68 -17.49 -9.51
C VAL A 157 9.29 -17.32 -8.04
N ILE A 158 8.56 -16.28 -7.74
CA ILE A 158 7.94 -16.08 -6.43
C ILE A 158 6.44 -16.40 -6.49
N THR A 159 5.93 -17.02 -5.43
CA THR A 159 4.49 -17.18 -5.23
C THR A 159 4.02 -16.07 -4.30
N VAL A 160 2.94 -15.41 -4.67
CA VAL A 160 2.46 -14.21 -4.00
C VAL A 160 1.03 -14.36 -3.47
N SER A 161 0.70 -13.59 -2.47
CA SER A 161 -0.64 -13.39 -1.94
C SER A 161 -0.86 -11.90 -1.70
N PRO A 162 -1.98 -11.35 -2.15
CA PRO A 162 -3.06 -11.92 -2.95
C PRO A 162 -2.63 -12.32 -4.36
N GLN A 163 -3.56 -12.90 -5.14
CA GLN A 163 -3.36 -13.14 -6.56
C GLN A 163 -3.17 -11.81 -7.30
N ILE A 164 -2.42 -11.84 -8.40
CA ILE A 164 -2.24 -10.68 -9.28
C ILE A 164 -3.61 -10.17 -9.73
N GLN A 165 -3.91 -8.92 -9.46
CA GLN A 165 -5.24 -8.35 -9.69
C GLN A 165 -5.42 -7.82 -11.11
N ARG A 166 -4.36 -7.26 -11.68
CA ARG A 166 -4.33 -6.76 -13.06
C ARG A 166 -3.22 -7.48 -13.82
N PRO A 167 -3.39 -7.71 -15.13
CA PRO A 167 -2.33 -8.30 -15.93
C PRO A 167 -1.09 -7.41 -15.92
N ILE A 168 0.06 -8.05 -15.89
CA ILE A 168 1.39 -7.43 -16.06
C ILE A 168 1.88 -7.91 -17.41
N ASP A 169 2.17 -6.99 -18.33
CA ASP A 169 2.62 -7.25 -19.68
C ASP A 169 3.97 -6.56 -19.89
N VAL A 170 5.03 -7.35 -19.82
CA VAL A 170 6.41 -6.86 -19.91
C VAL A 170 6.81 -6.42 -21.31
N SER A 171 6.02 -6.77 -22.34
CA SER A 171 6.33 -6.44 -23.73
C SER A 171 5.92 -5.03 -24.16
N ASN A 172 4.90 -4.45 -23.49
CA ASN A 172 4.23 -3.23 -23.95
C ASN A 172 4.53 -1.96 -23.15
N SER A 173 5.10 -2.05 -21.95
CA SER A 173 5.09 -0.91 -21.01
C SER A 173 6.44 -0.46 -20.46
N GLY A 174 7.54 -1.02 -20.93
CA GLY A 174 8.86 -0.73 -20.37
C GLY A 174 9.24 -1.74 -19.29
N THR A 175 10.08 -1.32 -18.33
CA THR A 175 10.54 -2.24 -17.29
C THR A 175 9.56 -2.24 -16.12
N GLU A 176 8.76 -3.29 -16.04
CA GLU A 176 7.91 -3.59 -14.90
C GLU A 176 8.77 -4.01 -13.72
N THR A 177 8.49 -3.47 -12.54
CA THR A 177 9.30 -3.75 -11.36
C THR A 177 8.50 -4.15 -10.13
N ALA A 178 9.06 -5.08 -9.35
CA ALA A 178 8.63 -5.40 -8.00
C ALA A 178 9.52 -4.63 -7.00
N ASN A 179 8.97 -3.63 -6.33
CA ASN A 179 9.69 -2.81 -5.36
C ASN A 179 9.53 -3.38 -3.96
N PHE A 180 10.64 -3.89 -3.42
CA PHE A 180 10.72 -4.42 -2.06
C PHE A 180 11.23 -3.38 -1.05
N SER A 181 11.95 -2.35 -1.49
CA SER A 181 12.57 -1.38 -0.57
C SER A 181 11.53 -0.51 0.13
N THR A 182 10.62 0.04 -0.64
CA THR A 182 9.57 0.94 -0.18
C THR A 182 8.23 0.51 -0.80
N PRO A 183 7.61 -0.56 -0.26
CA PRO A 183 6.31 -0.98 -0.75
C PRO A 183 5.31 0.17 -0.68
N LYS A 184 4.63 0.43 -1.79
CA LYS A 184 3.68 1.52 -1.95
C LYS A 184 2.29 0.95 -2.14
N MET A 185 1.30 1.54 -1.51
CA MET A 185 -0.08 1.08 -1.56
C MET A 185 -1.02 2.24 -1.90
N ARG A 186 -1.97 2.00 -2.79
CA ARG A 186 -3.05 2.96 -3.08
C ARG A 186 -4.18 2.74 -2.10
N VAL A 187 -4.57 3.80 -1.40
CA VAL A 187 -5.50 3.71 -0.27
C VAL A 187 -6.55 4.82 -0.30
N ILE A 188 -7.63 4.57 0.40
CA ILE A 188 -8.61 5.56 0.83
C ILE A 188 -8.68 5.57 2.36
N VAL A 189 -9.16 6.64 2.95
CA VAL A 189 -9.45 6.68 4.39
C VAL A 189 -10.63 5.75 4.68
N SER A 190 -10.45 4.85 5.65
CA SER A 190 -11.49 3.91 6.06
C SER A 190 -12.48 4.61 7.00
N GLY A 191 -13.66 4.91 6.47
CA GLY A 191 -14.75 5.57 7.21
C GLY A 191 -14.81 7.09 7.00
N PRO A 192 -15.94 7.70 7.40
CA PRO A 192 -16.19 9.12 7.15
C PRO A 192 -15.48 10.04 8.14
N ASP A 193 -15.02 9.53 9.29
CA ASP A 193 -14.54 10.34 10.41
C ASP A 193 -13.01 10.25 10.54
N ILE A 194 -12.36 11.40 10.56
CA ILE A 194 -10.95 11.55 10.90
C ILE A 194 -10.88 12.25 12.26
N GLN A 195 -10.49 11.53 13.31
CA GLN A 195 -10.49 12.05 14.67
C GLN A 195 -9.08 12.40 15.14
N TYR A 196 -8.98 13.47 15.89
CA TYR A 196 -7.77 13.86 16.61
C TYR A 196 -8.13 14.40 17.99
N SER A 197 -7.16 14.42 18.90
CA SER A 197 -7.29 15.06 20.20
C SER A 197 -6.09 15.97 20.45
N VAL A 198 -6.32 17.02 21.23
CA VAL A 198 -5.27 17.97 21.65
C VAL A 198 -5.16 17.90 23.15
N ASP A 199 -3.96 17.73 23.67
CA ASP A 199 -3.72 17.74 25.11
C ASP A 199 -3.50 19.16 25.65
N VAL A 200 -3.40 19.28 26.98
CA VAL A 200 -3.19 20.57 27.66
C VAL A 200 -1.86 21.23 27.32
N THR A 201 -0.91 20.48 26.75
CA THR A 201 0.39 20.97 26.30
C THR A 201 0.35 21.46 24.86
N GLY A 202 -0.80 21.39 24.18
CA GLY A 202 -0.98 21.78 22.78
C GLY A 202 -0.45 20.77 21.78
N LEU A 203 -0.16 19.54 22.20
CA LEU A 203 0.26 18.46 21.32
C LEU A 203 -0.94 17.67 20.79
N TYR A 204 -0.88 17.30 19.53
CA TYR A 204 -1.93 16.59 18.81
C TYR A 204 -1.67 15.08 18.83
N SER A 205 -2.68 14.31 19.22
CA SER A 205 -2.69 12.86 19.07
C SER A 205 -3.57 12.50 17.87
N PHE A 206 -3.01 11.79 16.91
CA PHE A 206 -3.65 11.51 15.64
C PHE A 206 -3.36 10.08 15.17
N SER A 207 -4.39 9.44 14.63
CA SER A 207 -4.26 8.16 13.95
C SER A 207 -5.21 8.10 12.77
N VAL A 208 -4.86 7.36 11.74
CA VAL A 208 -5.69 7.18 10.55
C VAL A 208 -5.75 5.72 10.16
N LYS A 209 -6.96 5.27 9.82
CA LYS A 209 -7.20 3.95 9.25
C LYS A 209 -7.38 4.09 7.75
N LEU A 210 -6.65 3.28 7.01
CA LEU A 210 -6.62 3.32 5.56
C LEU A 210 -6.99 1.94 5.03
N GLU A 211 -7.71 1.91 3.93
CA GLU A 211 -8.09 0.69 3.24
C GLU A 211 -7.56 0.74 1.79
N GLU A 212 -7.00 -0.37 1.35
CA GLU A 212 -6.51 -0.51 -0.02
C GLU A 212 -7.68 -0.39 -1.01
N THR A 213 -7.50 0.42 -2.05
CA THR A 213 -8.44 0.55 -3.15
C THR A 213 -7.84 0.01 -4.45
N LEU A 214 -8.69 -0.63 -5.25
CA LEU A 214 -8.32 -1.30 -6.52
C LEU A 214 -8.90 -0.58 -7.74
N SER A 215 -9.42 0.61 -7.55
CA SER A 215 -10.05 1.38 -8.65
C SER A 215 -9.02 2.07 -9.52
#